data_6e6b9e515c26b96b5dc8d3d2c3121e0c
#
_entry.id   6e6b9e515c26b96b5dc8d3d2c3121e0c
#
_cell.length_a   1.000
_cell.length_b   1.000
_cell.length_c   1.000
_cell.angle_alpha   90.00
_cell.angle_beta   90.00
_cell.angle_gamma   90.00
#
_symmetry.space_group_name_H-M   'P 1'
#
loop_
_entity.id
_entity.type
_entity.pdbx_description
1 polymer ?
#
loop_
_entity_poly.entity_id
_entity_poly.type
_entity_poly.pdbx_seq_one_letter_code
_entity_poly.pdbx_strand_id
1 'polypeptide(L)'
;MDNREYIDKAKDILQTKTPRMAKEQLCSFVGKFIEDRQRYIKAYETGGSPLYLFDEQALTRKAKEFKEAFNSYLSKVRIFYALKSNSHPFLLGRLVKEGYGIDVSSGKELEQALIQTPKKIIFSGPGKTLDELELACNHADIVTVLLDSFGELHRLEEIAERKNVRIKAGVRLMVEEKGLWRKFGIPLSELSKFFNEAQKCLNIELC
;
A
#
# COMPACT_ATOMS: atom_id res chain seq x y z
N MET A 1 -40.17 9.77 0.32
CA MET A 1 -39.96 8.42 -0.24
C MET A 1 -39.40 7.51 0.84
N ASP A 2 -40.06 6.39 1.09
CA ASP A 2 -39.62 5.38 2.06
C ASP A 2 -38.36 4.65 1.54
N ASN A 3 -37.56 4.07 2.44
CA ASN A 3 -36.40 3.26 2.09
C ASN A 3 -36.73 2.13 1.11
N ARG A 4 -37.88 1.51 1.23
CA ARG A 4 -38.35 0.46 0.32
C ARG A 4 -38.53 0.97 -1.10
N GLU A 5 -39.10 2.15 -1.27
CA GLU A 5 -39.34 2.76 -2.58
C GLU A 5 -38.02 3.07 -3.34
N TYR A 6 -36.98 3.49 -2.63
CA TYR A 6 -35.63 3.68 -3.22
C TYR A 6 -35.01 2.35 -3.62
N ILE A 7 -35.11 1.32 -2.78
CA ILE A 7 -34.55 -0.01 -3.07
C ILE A 7 -35.27 -0.63 -4.29
N ASP A 8 -36.58 -0.49 -4.40
CA ASP A 8 -37.33 -1.04 -5.52
C ASP A 8 -37.03 -0.30 -6.82
N LYS A 9 -36.87 1.02 -6.82
CA LYS A 9 -36.40 1.79 -7.98
C LYS A 9 -34.97 1.38 -8.40
N ALA A 10 -34.10 1.15 -7.45
CA ALA A 10 -32.74 0.67 -7.75
C ALA A 10 -32.76 -0.72 -8.41
N LYS A 11 -33.62 -1.62 -7.92
CA LYS A 11 -33.81 -2.95 -8.52
C LYS A 11 -34.32 -2.86 -9.96
N ASP A 12 -35.30 -1.99 -10.23
CA ASP A 12 -35.85 -1.79 -11.58
C ASP A 12 -34.79 -1.29 -12.57
N ILE A 13 -33.97 -0.32 -12.15
CA ILE A 13 -32.86 0.18 -12.98
C ILE A 13 -31.85 -0.94 -13.28
N LEU A 14 -31.56 -1.81 -12.30
CA LEU A 14 -30.64 -2.92 -12.46
C LEU A 14 -31.18 -4.05 -13.35
N GLN A 15 -32.49 -4.20 -13.48
CA GLN A 15 -33.11 -5.17 -14.39
C GLN A 15 -32.94 -4.79 -15.86
N THR A 16 -32.81 -3.50 -16.17
CA THR A 16 -32.74 -2.99 -17.55
C THR A 16 -31.33 -2.93 -18.13
N LYS A 17 -30.29 -3.15 -17.32
CA LYS A 17 -28.87 -3.11 -17.75
C LYS A 17 -28.11 -4.33 -17.26
N THR A 18 -27.23 -4.86 -18.10
CA THR A 18 -26.32 -5.95 -17.68
C THR A 18 -25.20 -5.37 -16.80
N PRO A 19 -25.21 -5.58 -15.49
CA PRO A 19 -24.19 -5.04 -14.60
C PRO A 19 -22.87 -5.83 -14.76
N ARG A 20 -21.75 -5.13 -14.59
CA ARG A 20 -20.41 -5.78 -14.51
C ARG A 20 -20.20 -6.57 -13.21
N MET A 21 -21.08 -6.40 -12.25
CA MET A 21 -21.10 -7.05 -10.94
C MET A 21 -22.36 -7.92 -10.82
N ALA A 22 -22.29 -9.02 -10.07
CA ALA A 22 -23.47 -9.84 -9.81
C ALA A 22 -24.58 -9.00 -9.20
N LYS A 23 -25.82 -9.23 -9.64
CA LYS A 23 -27.01 -8.44 -9.27
C LYS A 23 -27.19 -8.36 -7.75
N GLU A 24 -26.99 -9.48 -7.06
CA GLU A 24 -27.14 -9.58 -5.60
C GLU A 24 -26.10 -8.71 -4.87
N GLN A 25 -24.86 -8.70 -5.36
CA GLN A 25 -23.79 -7.87 -4.82
C GLN A 25 -24.09 -6.38 -5.01
N LEU A 26 -24.57 -6.02 -6.20
CA LEU A 26 -24.90 -4.63 -6.52
C LEU A 26 -26.11 -4.16 -5.71
N CYS A 27 -27.16 -5.00 -5.57
CA CYS A 27 -28.32 -4.70 -4.73
C CYS A 27 -27.90 -4.53 -3.25
N SER A 28 -27.04 -5.39 -2.73
CA SER A 28 -26.52 -5.27 -1.36
C SER A 28 -25.72 -3.99 -1.16
N PHE A 29 -24.88 -3.61 -2.14
CA PHE A 29 -24.10 -2.37 -2.08
C PHE A 29 -25.01 -1.13 -2.07
N VAL A 30 -25.94 -1.06 -3.02
CA VAL A 30 -26.89 0.08 -3.13
C VAL A 30 -27.83 0.13 -1.92
N GLY A 31 -28.29 -1.02 -1.44
CA GLY A 31 -29.14 -1.11 -0.25
C GLY A 31 -28.49 -0.50 0.98
N LYS A 32 -27.25 -0.85 1.27
CA LYS A 32 -26.48 -0.26 2.39
C LYS A 32 -26.34 1.25 2.26
N PHE A 33 -26.05 1.75 1.04
CA PHE A 33 -25.95 3.18 0.80
C PHE A 33 -27.27 3.90 1.09
N ILE A 34 -28.41 3.30 0.69
CA ILE A 34 -29.75 3.86 0.94
C ILE A 34 -30.11 3.80 2.43
N GLU A 35 -29.75 2.72 3.13
CA GLU A 35 -29.94 2.59 4.57
C GLU A 35 -29.21 3.69 5.34
N ASP A 36 -27.98 4.00 4.94
CA ASP A 36 -27.12 5.02 5.55
C ASP A 36 -27.33 6.44 4.99
N ARG A 37 -28.30 6.66 4.09
CA ARG A 37 -28.45 7.92 3.34
C ARG A 37 -28.49 9.18 4.20
N GLN A 38 -29.11 9.13 5.37
CA GLN A 38 -29.21 10.28 6.27
C GLN A 38 -27.82 10.73 6.78
N ARG A 39 -26.92 9.79 6.98
CA ARG A 39 -25.52 10.07 7.35
C ARG A 39 -24.80 10.82 6.23
N TYR A 40 -25.02 10.43 4.97
CA TYR A 40 -24.43 11.10 3.82
C TYR A 40 -25.03 12.48 3.58
N ILE A 41 -26.36 12.64 3.73
CA ILE A 41 -27.06 13.93 3.63
C ILE A 41 -26.52 14.89 4.70
N LYS A 42 -26.43 14.46 5.96
CA LYS A 42 -25.87 15.27 7.03
C LYS A 42 -24.43 15.70 6.78
N ALA A 43 -23.59 14.81 6.25
CA ALA A 43 -22.21 15.14 5.88
C ALA A 43 -22.17 16.18 4.76
N TYR A 44 -23.04 16.07 3.76
CA TYR A 44 -23.20 17.07 2.70
C TYR A 44 -23.64 18.43 3.23
N GLU A 45 -24.64 18.49 4.11
CA GLU A 45 -25.11 19.71 4.74
C GLU A 45 -24.04 20.42 5.55
N THR A 46 -23.11 19.64 6.14
CA THR A 46 -22.00 20.18 6.95
C THR A 46 -20.80 20.59 6.10
N GLY A 47 -20.46 19.79 5.09
CA GLY A 47 -19.23 19.92 4.32
C GLY A 47 -19.39 20.54 2.92
N GLY A 48 -20.61 20.67 2.42
CA GLY A 48 -20.89 21.19 1.08
C GLY A 48 -20.57 20.19 -0.06
N SER A 49 -20.45 20.72 -1.29
CA SER A 49 -20.18 19.93 -2.49
C SER A 49 -19.06 20.63 -3.31
N PRO A 50 -18.12 19.91 -3.93
CA PRO A 50 -17.97 18.43 -3.88
C PRO A 50 -17.43 17.92 -2.55
N LEU A 51 -17.81 16.69 -2.16
CA LEU A 51 -17.46 16.09 -0.88
C LEU A 51 -16.90 14.67 -1.06
N TYR A 52 -15.75 14.39 -0.46
CA TYR A 52 -15.21 13.04 -0.28
C TYR A 52 -15.55 12.53 1.11
N LEU A 53 -16.21 11.39 1.19
CA LEU A 53 -16.56 10.75 2.45
C LEU A 53 -15.67 9.54 2.71
N PHE A 54 -15.09 9.51 3.91
CA PHE A 54 -14.31 8.38 4.40
C PHE A 54 -15.22 7.46 5.23
N ASP A 55 -15.50 6.28 4.71
CA ASP A 55 -16.23 5.23 5.42
C ASP A 55 -15.25 4.28 6.11
N GLU A 56 -14.98 4.55 7.39
CA GLU A 56 -14.08 3.75 8.22
C GLU A 56 -14.56 2.31 8.39
N GLN A 57 -15.85 2.09 8.50
CA GLN A 57 -16.43 0.74 8.70
C GLN A 57 -16.27 -0.09 7.42
N ALA A 58 -16.53 0.50 6.26
CA ALA A 58 -16.33 -0.16 4.99
C ALA A 58 -14.86 -0.50 4.76
N LEU A 59 -13.92 0.42 5.04
CA LEU A 59 -12.49 0.17 4.95
C LEU A 59 -12.07 -0.98 5.87
N THR A 60 -12.47 -0.94 7.14
CA THR A 60 -12.14 -1.97 8.13
C THR A 60 -12.61 -3.34 7.68
N ARG A 61 -13.87 -3.44 7.24
CA ARG A 61 -14.44 -4.70 6.74
C ARG A 61 -13.63 -5.22 5.54
N LYS A 62 -13.38 -4.37 4.56
CA LYS A 62 -12.61 -4.75 3.36
C LYS A 62 -11.17 -5.15 3.67
N ALA A 63 -10.51 -4.46 4.59
CA ALA A 63 -9.18 -4.82 5.04
C ALA A 63 -9.15 -6.21 5.70
N LYS A 64 -10.13 -6.52 6.55
CA LYS A 64 -10.25 -7.84 7.19
C LYS A 64 -10.55 -8.93 6.17
N GLU A 65 -11.58 -8.75 5.32
CA GLU A 65 -11.93 -9.69 4.25
C GLU A 65 -10.72 -10.03 3.36
N PHE A 66 -9.96 -9.01 2.96
CA PHE A 66 -8.76 -9.19 2.15
C PHE A 66 -7.69 -10.01 2.88
N LYS A 67 -7.42 -9.68 4.15
CA LYS A 67 -6.44 -10.40 4.97
C LYS A 67 -6.84 -11.85 5.21
N GLU A 68 -8.11 -12.11 5.51
CA GLU A 68 -8.67 -13.44 5.72
C GLU A 68 -8.58 -14.30 4.45
N ALA A 69 -8.89 -13.71 3.29
CA ALA A 69 -8.79 -14.42 2.01
C ALA A 69 -7.37 -14.95 1.73
N PHE A 70 -6.34 -14.19 2.06
CA PHE A 70 -4.95 -14.67 1.90
C PHE A 70 -4.55 -15.66 3.01
N ASN A 71 -4.92 -15.39 4.25
CA ASN A 71 -4.56 -16.25 5.39
C ASN A 71 -5.21 -17.64 5.31
N SER A 72 -6.34 -17.78 4.60
CA SER A 72 -6.99 -19.08 4.41
C SER A 72 -6.20 -20.03 3.50
N TYR A 73 -5.31 -19.51 2.66
CA TYR A 73 -4.49 -20.29 1.72
C TYR A 73 -3.01 -20.30 2.05
N LEU A 74 -2.51 -19.29 2.74
CA LEU A 74 -1.08 -19.10 2.98
C LEU A 74 -0.81 -18.96 4.48
N SER A 75 0.10 -19.79 5.00
CA SER A 75 0.41 -19.86 6.43
C SER A 75 1.17 -18.64 6.99
N LYS A 76 1.87 -17.92 6.12
CA LYS A 76 2.69 -16.74 6.50
C LYS A 76 2.50 -15.63 5.48
N VAL A 77 1.56 -14.73 5.74
CA VAL A 77 1.29 -13.58 4.87
C VAL A 77 1.54 -12.27 5.62
N ARG A 78 2.23 -11.37 4.97
CA ARG A 78 2.32 -9.97 5.36
C ARG A 78 1.74 -9.13 4.25
N ILE A 79 0.80 -8.26 4.57
CA ILE A 79 0.13 -7.40 3.61
C ILE A 79 0.62 -5.97 3.83
N PHE A 80 1.01 -5.31 2.74
CA PHE A 80 1.45 -3.93 2.75
C PHE A 80 0.49 -3.09 1.93
N TYR A 81 0.16 -1.92 2.45
CA TYR A 81 -0.65 -0.95 1.73
C TYR A 81 0.25 0.02 0.97
N ALA A 82 0.05 0.14 -0.34
CA ALA A 82 0.79 1.08 -1.18
C ALA A 82 0.28 2.51 -0.95
N LEU A 83 1.07 3.33 -0.25
CA LEU A 83 0.68 4.67 0.19
C LEU A 83 0.35 5.61 -0.98
N LYS A 84 1.04 5.44 -2.11
CA LYS A 84 0.80 6.21 -3.35
C LYS A 84 -0.64 6.12 -3.88
N SER A 85 -1.41 5.09 -3.51
CA SER A 85 -2.79 4.94 -3.98
C SER A 85 -3.75 5.91 -3.28
N ASN A 86 -3.57 6.16 -2.00
CA ASN A 86 -4.26 7.20 -1.24
C ASN A 86 -3.52 7.45 0.09
N SER A 87 -2.92 8.62 0.24
CA SER A 87 -2.11 9.00 1.40
C SER A 87 -2.91 9.66 2.53
N HIS A 88 -4.24 9.58 2.51
CA HIS A 88 -5.06 10.23 3.53
C HIS A 88 -4.76 9.67 4.93
N PRO A 89 -4.44 10.51 5.94
CA PRO A 89 -3.95 10.05 7.24
C PRO A 89 -4.90 9.11 7.99
N PHE A 90 -6.21 9.34 7.92
CA PHE A 90 -7.22 8.48 8.56
C PHE A 90 -7.25 7.08 7.96
N LEU A 91 -7.12 6.98 6.62
CA LEU A 91 -7.06 5.70 5.92
C LEU A 91 -5.82 4.94 6.34
N LEU A 92 -4.67 5.60 6.31
CA LEU A 92 -3.38 5.03 6.67
C LEU A 92 -3.37 4.55 8.12
N GLY A 93 -3.78 5.39 9.06
CA GLY A 93 -3.85 5.03 10.48
C GLY A 93 -4.81 3.86 10.75
N ARG A 94 -5.93 3.77 9.99
CA ARG A 94 -6.83 2.64 10.14
C ARG A 94 -6.21 1.34 9.66
N LEU A 95 -5.56 1.32 8.50
CA LEU A 95 -4.90 0.13 7.97
C LEU A 95 -3.75 -0.34 8.86
N VAL A 96 -2.97 0.57 9.43
CA VAL A 96 -1.93 0.25 10.42
C VAL A 96 -2.54 -0.44 11.65
N LYS A 97 -3.69 0.04 12.16
CA LYS A 97 -4.43 -0.60 13.27
C LYS A 97 -4.91 -2.00 12.91
N GLU A 98 -5.27 -2.24 11.66
CA GLU A 98 -5.64 -3.59 11.17
C GLU A 98 -4.41 -4.49 10.92
N GLY A 99 -3.20 -4.00 11.22
CA GLY A 99 -1.95 -4.76 11.15
C GLY A 99 -1.33 -4.83 9.76
N TYR A 100 -1.68 -3.90 8.85
CA TYR A 100 -1.01 -3.74 7.57
C TYR A 100 0.36 -3.10 7.76
N GLY A 101 1.35 -3.56 7.01
CA GLY A 101 2.56 -2.79 6.74
C GLY A 101 2.28 -1.70 5.70
N ILE A 102 3.23 -0.80 5.50
CA ILE A 102 3.10 0.28 4.53
C ILE A 102 4.20 0.14 3.47
N ASP A 103 3.81 0.26 2.20
CA ASP A 103 4.72 0.35 1.07
C ASP A 103 4.80 1.82 0.62
N VAL A 104 6.00 2.38 0.64
CA VAL A 104 6.28 3.78 0.32
C VAL A 104 7.18 3.90 -0.90
N SER A 105 6.96 4.95 -1.70
CA SER A 105 7.67 5.19 -2.96
C SER A 105 8.59 6.43 -2.93
N SER A 106 8.60 7.19 -1.83
CA SER A 106 9.43 8.39 -1.66
C SER A 106 9.71 8.68 -0.19
N GLY A 107 10.70 9.52 0.10
CA GLY A 107 10.98 9.97 1.46
C GLY A 107 9.81 10.66 2.12
N LYS A 108 9.06 11.48 1.39
CA LYS A 108 7.84 12.12 1.90
C LYS A 108 6.77 11.10 2.31
N GLU A 109 6.58 10.04 1.56
CA GLU A 109 5.69 8.94 1.93
C GLU A 109 6.24 8.17 3.14
N LEU A 110 7.56 7.99 3.23
CA LEU A 110 8.21 7.37 4.38
C LEU A 110 7.96 8.18 5.66
N GLU A 111 8.14 9.51 5.63
CA GLU A 111 7.81 10.40 6.75
C GLU A 111 6.34 10.27 7.19
N GLN A 112 5.42 10.29 6.23
CA GLN A 112 3.99 10.12 6.51
C GLN A 112 3.66 8.75 7.12
N ALA A 113 4.31 7.68 6.65
CA ALA A 113 4.14 6.34 7.20
C ALA A 113 4.67 6.25 8.63
N LEU A 114 5.84 6.84 8.93
CA LEU A 114 6.46 6.83 10.26
C LEU A 114 5.57 7.49 11.32
N ILE A 115 4.84 8.55 10.99
CA ILE A 115 3.87 9.21 11.88
C ILE A 115 2.80 8.22 12.39
N GLN A 116 2.42 7.24 11.59
CA GLN A 116 1.40 6.25 11.94
C GLN A 116 1.95 5.05 12.72
N THR A 117 3.24 5.00 12.99
CA THR A 117 3.92 3.95 13.75
C THR A 117 3.60 2.51 13.29
N PRO A 118 3.73 2.18 11.99
CA PRO A 118 3.50 0.85 11.50
C PRO A 118 4.58 -0.12 12.00
N LYS A 119 4.24 -1.41 12.10
CA LYS A 119 5.22 -2.43 12.51
C LYS A 119 6.29 -2.69 11.45
N LYS A 120 5.98 -2.49 10.17
CA LYS A 120 6.89 -2.72 9.05
C LYS A 120 6.58 -1.76 7.90
N ILE A 121 7.64 -1.30 7.25
CA ILE A 121 7.59 -0.47 6.05
C ILE A 121 8.45 -1.13 4.97
N ILE A 122 7.98 -1.14 3.73
CA ILE A 122 8.77 -1.43 2.55
C ILE A 122 8.99 -0.12 1.81
N PHE A 123 10.24 0.25 1.55
CA PHE A 123 10.58 1.41 0.73
C PHE A 123 10.91 0.95 -0.69
N SER A 124 9.91 0.95 -1.56
CA SER A 124 9.97 0.35 -2.90
C SER A 124 10.25 1.35 -4.03
N GLY A 125 10.23 2.65 -3.77
CA GLY A 125 10.46 3.68 -4.79
C GLY A 125 11.84 3.60 -5.44
N PRO A 126 11.97 3.81 -6.75
CA PRO A 126 13.25 3.88 -7.43
C PRO A 126 13.93 5.24 -7.23
N GLY A 127 15.26 5.28 -7.43
CA GLY A 127 16.00 6.54 -7.44
C GLY A 127 16.06 7.26 -6.10
N LYS A 128 16.13 6.51 -5.01
CA LYS A 128 16.23 7.05 -3.64
C LYS A 128 17.45 7.97 -3.50
N THR A 129 17.23 9.14 -2.93
CA THR A 129 18.27 10.11 -2.58
C THR A 129 19.07 9.67 -1.36
N LEU A 130 20.21 10.32 -1.09
CA LEU A 130 20.99 10.06 0.11
C LEU A 130 20.19 10.33 1.38
N ASP A 131 19.45 11.44 1.43
CA ASP A 131 18.63 11.83 2.58
C ASP A 131 17.51 10.81 2.85
N GLU A 132 16.88 10.29 1.79
CA GLU A 132 15.85 9.26 1.90
C GLU A 132 16.41 7.91 2.39
N LEU A 133 17.59 7.51 1.93
CA LEU A 133 18.29 6.33 2.44
C LEU A 133 18.75 6.53 3.88
N GLU A 134 19.18 7.73 4.23
CA GLU A 134 19.55 8.08 5.59
C GLU A 134 18.35 8.03 6.55
N LEU A 135 17.20 8.54 6.11
CA LEU A 135 15.94 8.40 6.85
C LEU A 135 15.55 6.92 7.04
N ALA A 136 15.69 6.10 5.99
CA ALA A 136 15.43 4.66 6.09
C ALA A 136 16.35 3.98 7.11
N CYS A 137 17.66 4.31 7.11
CA CYS A 137 18.63 3.80 8.08
C CYS A 137 18.33 4.22 9.52
N ASN A 138 17.79 5.42 9.74
CA ASN A 138 17.35 5.86 11.08
C ASN A 138 16.20 4.99 11.64
N HIS A 139 15.53 4.23 10.79
CA HIS A 139 14.40 3.34 11.13
C HIS A 139 14.64 1.90 10.63
N ALA A 140 15.90 1.44 10.65
CA ALA A 140 16.31 0.14 10.12
C ALA A 140 15.62 -1.05 10.79
N ASP A 141 15.08 -0.89 12.00
CA ASP A 141 14.31 -1.90 12.74
C ASP A 141 12.96 -2.24 12.09
N ILE A 142 12.34 -1.28 11.40
CA ILE A 142 11.02 -1.44 10.77
C ILE A 142 11.03 -1.28 9.25
N VAL A 143 12.04 -0.62 8.67
CA VAL A 143 12.14 -0.36 7.23
C VAL A 143 12.93 -1.45 6.52
N THR A 144 12.39 -1.95 5.40
CA THR A 144 13.10 -2.77 4.42
C THR A 144 13.18 -1.97 3.13
N VAL A 145 14.39 -1.78 2.58
CA VAL A 145 14.62 -1.03 1.35
C VAL A 145 14.63 -1.98 0.16
N LEU A 146 13.80 -1.73 -0.87
CA LEU A 146 13.91 -2.44 -2.14
C LEU A 146 14.88 -1.69 -3.06
N LEU A 147 16.00 -2.32 -3.37
CA LEU A 147 17.07 -1.77 -4.18
C LEU A 147 16.75 -1.91 -5.67
N ASP A 148 16.90 -0.81 -6.39
CA ASP A 148 16.57 -0.71 -7.82
C ASP A 148 17.84 -0.71 -8.71
N SER A 149 19.02 -0.60 -8.11
CA SER A 149 20.31 -0.57 -8.81
C SER A 149 21.49 -0.92 -7.91
N PHE A 150 22.63 -1.28 -8.53
CA PHE A 150 23.91 -1.43 -7.83
C PHE A 150 24.34 -0.14 -7.12
N GLY A 151 24.09 1.02 -7.74
CA GLY A 151 24.40 2.31 -7.13
C GLY A 151 23.62 2.58 -5.85
N GLU A 152 22.36 2.13 -5.76
CA GLU A 152 21.60 2.20 -4.50
C GLU A 152 22.15 1.26 -3.43
N LEU A 153 22.61 0.05 -3.81
CA LEU A 153 23.24 -0.89 -2.89
C LEU A 153 24.47 -0.25 -2.21
N HIS A 154 25.34 0.35 -3.01
CA HIS A 154 26.57 0.94 -2.49
C HIS A 154 26.30 2.16 -1.60
N ARG A 155 25.37 3.04 -2.03
CA ARG A 155 24.97 4.20 -1.19
C ARG A 155 24.31 3.78 0.12
N LEU A 156 23.48 2.74 0.09
CA LEU A 156 22.84 2.23 1.30
C LEU A 156 23.85 1.65 2.27
N GLU A 157 24.85 0.88 1.77
CA GLU A 157 25.93 0.33 2.59
C GLU A 157 26.76 1.44 3.25
N GLU A 158 27.19 2.44 2.48
CA GLU A 158 27.97 3.57 2.98
C GLU A 158 27.25 4.33 4.11
N ILE A 159 25.94 4.55 3.94
CA ILE A 159 25.14 5.22 4.95
C ILE A 159 24.94 4.33 6.19
N ALA A 160 24.66 3.05 5.98
CA ALA A 160 24.43 2.09 7.07
C ALA A 160 25.71 1.90 7.90
N GLU A 161 26.88 1.82 7.25
CA GLU A 161 28.19 1.77 7.92
C GLU A 161 28.44 3.06 8.75
N ARG A 162 28.29 4.23 8.15
CA ARG A 162 28.46 5.52 8.83
C ARG A 162 27.57 5.65 10.04
N LYS A 163 26.34 5.12 9.98
CA LYS A 163 25.37 5.13 11.09
C LYS A 163 25.52 3.98 12.07
N ASN A 164 26.38 3.02 11.76
CA ASN A 164 26.57 1.79 12.53
C ASN A 164 25.24 1.04 12.74
N VAL A 165 24.45 0.89 11.68
CA VAL A 165 23.17 0.16 11.69
C VAL A 165 23.22 -0.96 10.67
N ARG A 166 22.43 -2.02 10.90
CA ARG A 166 22.19 -3.08 9.94
C ARG A 166 20.77 -2.96 9.41
N ILE A 167 20.62 -2.78 8.09
CA ILE A 167 19.34 -2.55 7.45
C ILE A 167 18.95 -3.73 6.54
N LYS A 168 17.65 -4.07 6.54
CA LYS A 168 17.11 -5.07 5.62
C LYS A 168 16.93 -4.49 4.23
N ALA A 169 17.36 -5.26 3.23
CA ALA A 169 17.16 -4.89 1.84
C ALA A 169 16.70 -6.08 1.00
N GLY A 170 15.84 -5.81 0.05
CA GLY A 170 15.47 -6.69 -1.04
C GLY A 170 15.93 -6.10 -2.37
N VAL A 171 15.79 -6.85 -3.46
CA VAL A 171 16.12 -6.38 -4.80
C VAL A 171 14.86 -6.37 -5.67
N ARG A 172 14.67 -5.30 -6.42
CA ARG A 172 13.66 -5.25 -7.45
C ARG A 172 14.21 -5.84 -8.74
N LEU A 173 13.51 -6.82 -9.30
CA LEU A 173 13.88 -7.45 -10.55
C LEU A 173 13.13 -6.82 -11.73
N MET A 174 13.85 -6.64 -12.82
CA MET A 174 13.27 -6.30 -14.12
C MET A 174 12.72 -7.58 -14.76
N VAL A 175 11.41 -7.62 -14.97
CA VAL A 175 10.72 -8.79 -15.55
C VAL A 175 10.76 -8.77 -17.07
N GLU A 176 10.81 -7.58 -17.67
CA GLU A 176 10.81 -7.39 -19.13
C GLU A 176 11.99 -6.52 -19.55
N GLU A 177 12.86 -7.02 -20.41
CA GLU A 177 13.96 -6.25 -20.99
C GLU A 177 13.49 -5.27 -22.08
N LYS A 178 12.28 -5.48 -22.61
CA LYS A 178 11.64 -4.65 -23.63
C LYS A 178 10.29 -4.14 -23.09
N GLY A 179 10.02 -2.84 -23.27
CA GLY A 179 8.75 -2.24 -22.84
C GLY A 179 8.90 -1.06 -21.89
N LEU A 180 7.79 -0.57 -21.35
CA LEU A 180 7.74 0.62 -20.48
C LEU A 180 8.37 0.39 -19.10
N TRP A 181 8.42 -0.85 -18.62
CA TRP A 181 8.90 -1.23 -17.29
C TRP A 181 10.39 -1.54 -17.20
N ARG A 182 11.10 -1.55 -18.36
CA ARG A 182 12.56 -1.81 -18.44
C ARG A 182 13.45 -0.83 -17.65
N LYS A 183 12.90 0.30 -17.21
CA LYS A 183 13.66 1.35 -16.51
C LYS A 183 13.78 1.13 -15.01
N PHE A 184 13.22 0.05 -14.46
CA PHE A 184 13.21 -0.23 -13.03
C PHE A 184 13.74 -1.62 -12.72
N GLY A 185 14.57 -1.69 -11.69
CA GLY A 185 15.09 -2.95 -11.17
C GLY A 185 16.34 -3.46 -11.89
N ILE A 186 16.86 -4.55 -11.37
CA ILE A 186 18.03 -5.27 -11.88
C ILE A 186 17.56 -6.32 -12.90
N PRO A 187 18.19 -6.40 -14.09
CA PRO A 187 17.94 -7.50 -15.02
C PRO A 187 18.18 -8.85 -14.35
N LEU A 188 17.34 -9.84 -14.66
CA LEU A 188 17.50 -11.17 -14.08
C LEU A 188 18.86 -11.80 -14.38
N SER A 189 19.44 -11.48 -15.53
CA SER A 189 20.79 -11.90 -15.93
C SER A 189 21.91 -11.36 -15.01
N GLU A 190 21.68 -10.24 -14.30
CA GLU A 190 22.63 -9.64 -13.38
C GLU A 190 22.38 -9.99 -11.91
N LEU A 191 21.33 -10.75 -11.60
CA LEU A 191 20.95 -11.07 -10.23
C LEU A 191 22.08 -11.75 -9.44
N SER A 192 22.77 -12.72 -10.05
CA SER A 192 23.89 -13.41 -9.39
C SER A 192 25.04 -12.46 -9.06
N LYS A 193 25.35 -11.53 -9.96
CA LYS A 193 26.36 -10.51 -9.73
C LYS A 193 25.94 -9.58 -8.59
N PHE A 194 24.68 -9.12 -8.60
CA PHE A 194 24.14 -8.27 -7.54
C PHE A 194 24.21 -8.96 -6.17
N PHE A 195 23.80 -10.23 -6.10
CA PHE A 195 23.85 -11.00 -4.87
C PHE A 195 25.31 -11.12 -4.33
N ASN A 196 26.27 -11.42 -5.19
CA ASN A 196 27.68 -11.51 -4.81
C ASN A 196 28.26 -10.17 -4.32
N GLU A 197 27.81 -9.04 -4.86
CA GLU A 197 28.20 -7.72 -4.37
C GLU A 197 27.52 -7.40 -3.03
N ALA A 198 26.24 -7.69 -2.91
CA ALA A 198 25.49 -7.46 -1.68
C ALA A 198 26.00 -8.32 -0.50
N GLN A 199 26.53 -9.51 -0.76
CA GLN A 199 27.17 -10.32 0.29
C GLN A 199 28.45 -9.71 0.88
N LYS A 200 29.08 -8.76 0.18
CA LYS A 200 30.25 -8.03 0.68
C LYS A 200 29.84 -6.85 1.57
N CYS A 201 28.59 -6.43 1.51
CA CYS A 201 28.03 -5.36 2.31
C CYS A 201 27.72 -5.89 3.72
N LEU A 202 28.49 -5.46 4.72
CA LEU A 202 28.39 -5.97 6.09
C LEU A 202 27.16 -5.43 6.84
N ASN A 203 26.69 -4.27 6.45
CA ASN A 203 25.60 -3.55 7.09
C ASN A 203 24.24 -3.74 6.38
N ILE A 204 24.19 -4.57 5.32
CA ILE A 204 22.96 -4.91 4.61
C ILE A 204 22.59 -6.38 4.88
N GLU A 205 21.36 -6.61 5.29
CA GLU A 205 20.76 -7.93 5.40
C GLU A 205 19.81 -8.17 4.23
N LEU A 206 20.22 -9.00 3.26
CA LEU A 206 19.33 -9.41 2.18
C LEU A 206 18.21 -10.32 2.69
N CYS A 207 16.93 -10.06 2.29
CA CYS A 207 15.75 -10.80 2.75
C CYS A 207 14.72 -11.02 1.61
#